data_5e556d37bea8ed28122aa77df3592d0c
#
_entry.id   5e556d37bea8ed28122aa77df3592d0c
#
_cell.length_a   1.000
_cell.length_b   1.000
_cell.length_c   1.000
_cell.angle_alpha   90.00
_cell.angle_beta   90.00
_cell.angle_gamma   90.00
#
_symmetry.space_group_name_H-M   'P 1'
#
loop_
_entity.id
_entity.type
_entity.pdbx_description
1 polymer ?
#
loop_
_entity_poly.entity_id
_entity_poly.type
_entity_poly.pdbx_seq_one_letter_code
_entity_poly.pdbx_strand_id
1 'polypeptide(L)'
;MVLIKIDQDSGIPLIGLAYIGILTRNNNSLLQIRPTTICNMKCAFCSTAANSLKIHPRNFIVDKDYLVAWIKEVINYLEGIDIAHIDSVGDPTTYPDLIPLIKEIKKLKIKTISMVTNGILLNNIKGLKEAGLDKINISIHTLNKEKGKILFGKDSYDVEKVIENIKELLKNKLEVWLTPVYIQNFNEADIEDLIELSKELKCNIGIQKYEFHKYGRKMKTKEETYYSFYKKINEWENKYNLKLGFKAKDIEVKKTKKLPQKFKLNEKINIEIKAKGWMPNQMIGTARNRAITILDCNKPVNSTVKAKIIQMKNNIYVAK
;
A
#
# COMPACT_ATOMS: atom_id res chain seq x y z
N MET A 1 8.55 -6.88 17.95
CA MET A 1 7.49 -5.96 17.46
C MET A 1 6.17 -6.46 18.00
N VAL A 2 5.37 -5.60 18.62
CA VAL A 2 4.04 -5.99 19.16
C VAL A 2 3.04 -6.04 18.02
N LEU A 3 2.23 -7.09 17.95
CA LEU A 3 1.13 -7.22 17.00
C LEU A 3 -0.18 -6.80 17.66
N ILE A 4 -0.92 -5.91 17.01
CA ILE A 4 -2.24 -5.46 17.44
C ILE A 4 -3.25 -5.96 16.42
N LYS A 5 -4.20 -6.78 16.85
CA LYS A 5 -5.35 -7.21 16.06
C LYS A 5 -6.42 -6.13 16.12
N ILE A 6 -6.98 -5.79 14.95
CA ILE A 6 -8.12 -4.89 14.81
C ILE A 6 -9.31 -5.74 14.35
N ASP A 7 -10.32 -5.81 15.19
CA ASP A 7 -11.56 -6.55 14.98
C ASP A 7 -12.74 -5.74 15.56
N GLN A 8 -13.90 -6.34 15.58
CA GLN A 8 -15.11 -5.72 16.11
C GLN A 8 -14.96 -5.33 17.58
N ASP A 9 -14.33 -6.18 18.40
CA ASP A 9 -14.15 -5.96 19.83
C ASP A 9 -13.16 -4.83 20.13
N SER A 10 -12.21 -4.58 19.23
CA SER A 10 -11.26 -3.47 19.34
C SER A 10 -11.96 -2.10 19.32
N GLY A 11 -13.17 -2.01 18.76
CA GLY A 11 -13.91 -0.77 18.56
C GLY A 11 -13.21 0.27 17.72
N ILE A 12 -12.21 -0.14 16.88
CA ILE A 12 -11.44 0.75 16.01
C ILE A 12 -12.06 0.76 14.61
N PRO A 13 -12.69 1.85 14.17
CA PRO A 13 -13.23 1.97 12.82
C PRO A 13 -12.14 1.82 11.76
N LEU A 14 -12.46 1.21 10.62
CA LEU A 14 -11.47 0.98 9.56
C LEU A 14 -11.34 2.15 8.56
N ILE A 15 -11.94 3.31 8.88
CA ILE A 15 -11.76 4.57 8.14
C ILE A 15 -11.16 5.58 9.10
N GLY A 16 -10.06 6.22 8.70
CA GLY A 16 -9.43 7.30 9.49
C GLY A 16 -7.93 7.21 9.59
N LEU A 17 -7.35 6.02 9.48
CA LEU A 17 -5.91 5.80 9.57
C LEU A 17 -5.28 5.71 8.18
N ALA A 18 -4.02 6.19 8.06
CA ALA A 18 -3.30 6.15 6.79
C ALA A 18 -2.67 4.78 6.49
N TYR A 19 -2.40 3.98 7.51
CA TYR A 19 -1.56 2.79 7.41
C TYR A 19 -2.31 1.46 7.49
N ILE A 20 -3.58 1.46 7.86
CA ILE A 20 -4.40 0.25 8.04
C ILE A 20 -5.88 0.56 7.74
N GLY A 21 -6.66 -0.42 7.29
CA GLY A 21 -8.09 -0.29 7.00
C GLY A 21 -8.39 0.12 5.57
N ILE A 22 -9.32 1.03 5.38
CA ILE A 22 -9.87 1.42 4.07
C ILE A 22 -9.59 2.88 3.79
N LEU A 23 -9.02 3.15 2.60
CA LEU A 23 -8.72 4.50 2.16
C LEU A 23 -9.39 4.80 0.83
N THR A 24 -9.99 6.00 0.75
CA THR A 24 -10.50 6.56 -0.49
C THR A 24 -9.69 7.82 -0.81
N ARG A 25 -9.15 7.91 -2.01
CA ARG A 25 -8.34 9.08 -2.42
C ARG A 25 -9.01 9.80 -3.57
N ASN A 26 -9.00 11.13 -3.52
CA ASN A 26 -9.43 12.00 -4.62
C ASN A 26 -10.87 11.73 -5.14
N ASN A 27 -11.73 11.08 -4.35
CA ASN A 27 -13.13 10.75 -4.72
C ASN A 27 -13.21 10.02 -6.07
N ASN A 28 -12.40 9.00 -6.26
CA ASN A 28 -12.40 8.18 -7.45
C ASN A 28 -12.91 6.76 -7.16
N SER A 29 -13.16 5.99 -8.23
CA SER A 29 -13.69 4.62 -8.16
C SER A 29 -12.67 3.57 -7.72
N LEU A 30 -11.53 3.98 -7.08
CA LEU A 30 -10.52 3.10 -6.53
C LEU A 30 -10.61 3.09 -4.99
N LEU A 31 -10.79 1.91 -4.43
CA LEU A 31 -10.77 1.67 -2.99
C LEU A 31 -9.45 0.99 -2.61
N GLN A 32 -8.63 1.64 -1.76
CA GLN A 32 -7.44 1.00 -1.19
C GLN A 32 -7.82 0.23 0.08
N ILE A 33 -7.37 -1.02 0.15
CA ILE A 33 -7.65 -1.94 1.26
C ILE A 33 -6.32 -2.37 1.87
N ARG A 34 -6.09 -2.04 3.13
CA ARG A 34 -4.86 -2.32 3.90
C ARG A 34 -5.14 -3.28 5.04
N PRO A 35 -5.01 -4.59 4.80
CA PRO A 35 -5.34 -5.60 5.81
C PRO A 35 -4.26 -5.76 6.89
N THR A 36 -3.02 -5.35 6.61
CA THR A 36 -1.89 -5.51 7.52
C THR A 36 -0.84 -4.42 7.34
N THR A 37 0.01 -4.20 8.36
CA THR A 37 1.21 -3.38 8.25
C THR A 37 2.49 -4.22 8.21
N ILE A 38 2.38 -5.55 8.31
CA ILE A 38 3.51 -6.47 8.33
C ILE A 38 4.21 -6.48 6.96
N CYS A 39 5.53 -6.57 6.95
CA CYS A 39 6.33 -6.74 5.76
C CYS A 39 7.39 -7.82 5.98
N ASN A 40 7.70 -8.59 4.95
CA ASN A 40 8.78 -9.58 4.96
C ASN A 40 10.15 -8.99 4.56
N MET A 41 10.21 -7.69 4.16
CA MET A 41 11.40 -6.99 3.67
C MET A 41 11.77 -5.77 4.54
N LYS A 42 12.99 -5.23 4.32
CA LYS A 42 13.50 -4.00 4.96
C LYS A 42 14.11 -3.06 3.91
N CYS A 43 13.40 -2.84 2.80
CA CYS A 43 13.91 -2.10 1.63
C CYS A 43 14.65 -0.82 2.03
N ALA A 44 15.81 -0.59 1.41
CA ALA A 44 16.70 0.54 1.72
C ALA A 44 16.06 1.92 1.40
N PHE A 45 15.06 1.94 0.51
CA PHE A 45 14.32 3.12 0.04
C PHE A 45 12.84 3.14 0.50
N CYS A 46 12.47 2.30 1.48
CA CYS A 46 11.07 2.14 1.90
C CYS A 46 10.47 3.45 2.40
N SER A 47 9.37 3.89 1.79
CA SER A 47 8.66 5.14 2.11
C SER A 47 8.14 5.20 3.55
N THR A 48 7.86 4.05 4.15
CA THR A 48 7.34 3.93 5.51
C THR A 48 8.35 3.39 6.51
N ALA A 49 9.55 2.98 6.07
CA ALA A 49 10.53 2.28 6.89
C ALA A 49 9.96 1.05 7.62
N ALA A 50 9.12 0.25 6.93
CA ALA A 50 8.55 -0.98 7.48
C ALA A 50 9.62 -1.85 8.17
N ASN A 51 9.25 -2.54 9.26
CA ASN A 51 10.16 -3.30 10.12
C ASN A 51 11.25 -2.50 10.88
N SER A 52 11.12 -1.19 10.96
CA SER A 52 11.96 -0.38 11.85
C SER A 52 11.35 -0.31 13.24
N LEU A 53 11.88 -1.04 14.21
CA LEU A 53 11.41 -1.01 15.60
C LEU A 53 11.45 0.40 16.21
N LYS A 54 12.44 1.21 15.81
CA LYS A 54 12.59 2.61 16.26
C LYS A 54 11.44 3.49 15.79
N ILE A 55 10.97 3.29 14.54
CA ILE A 55 9.91 4.12 13.92
C ILE A 55 8.54 3.48 14.13
N HIS A 56 8.43 2.16 13.96
CA HIS A 56 7.20 1.39 14.05
C HIS A 56 7.35 0.23 15.05
N PRO A 57 7.20 0.48 16.36
CA PRO A 57 7.34 -0.57 17.38
C PRO A 57 6.20 -1.59 17.35
N ARG A 58 5.14 -1.34 16.55
CA ARG A 58 3.93 -2.16 16.46
C ARG A 58 3.58 -2.48 15.02
N ASN A 59 3.00 -3.67 14.82
CA ASN A 59 2.30 -4.03 13.60
C ASN A 59 0.81 -4.16 13.88
N PHE A 60 0.02 -4.01 12.83
CA PHE A 60 -1.41 -4.19 12.86
C PHE A 60 -1.84 -5.25 11.87
N ILE A 61 -2.86 -5.98 12.22
CA ILE A 61 -3.57 -6.92 11.35
C ILE A 61 -5.07 -6.77 11.58
N VAL A 62 -5.85 -6.73 10.52
CA VAL A 62 -7.30 -6.60 10.60
C VAL A 62 -7.93 -7.97 10.50
N ASP A 63 -8.93 -8.25 11.31
CA ASP A 63 -9.79 -9.42 11.15
C ASP A 63 -10.50 -9.39 9.79
N LYS A 64 -10.51 -10.51 9.08
CA LYS A 64 -11.05 -10.60 7.73
C LYS A 64 -12.53 -10.23 7.65
N ASP A 65 -13.34 -10.77 8.54
CA ASP A 65 -14.79 -10.57 8.47
C ASP A 65 -15.17 -9.15 8.85
N TYR A 66 -14.47 -8.58 9.84
CA TYR A 66 -14.59 -7.17 10.20
C TYR A 66 -14.19 -6.24 9.04
N LEU A 67 -13.10 -6.55 8.33
CA LEU A 67 -12.66 -5.78 7.16
C LEU A 67 -13.69 -5.86 6.03
N VAL A 68 -14.21 -7.05 5.74
CA VAL A 68 -15.23 -7.25 4.71
C VAL A 68 -16.52 -6.49 5.03
N ALA A 69 -16.96 -6.47 6.29
CA ALA A 69 -18.14 -5.71 6.71
C ALA A 69 -17.96 -4.20 6.41
N TRP A 70 -16.81 -3.63 6.76
CA TRP A 70 -16.49 -2.24 6.46
C TRP A 70 -16.36 -1.94 4.96
N ILE A 71 -15.76 -2.87 4.17
CA ILE A 71 -15.69 -2.75 2.71
C ILE A 71 -17.09 -2.67 2.12
N LYS A 72 -18.00 -3.55 2.53
CA LYS A 72 -19.40 -3.55 2.07
C LYS A 72 -20.11 -2.21 2.37
N GLU A 73 -19.97 -1.70 3.60
CA GLU A 73 -20.56 -0.41 4.00
C GLU A 73 -20.01 0.74 3.12
N VAL A 74 -18.70 0.79 2.91
CA VAL A 74 -18.06 1.84 2.11
C VAL A 74 -18.48 1.77 0.65
N ILE A 75 -18.53 0.60 0.04
CA ILE A 75 -18.93 0.40 -1.37
C ILE A 75 -20.39 0.80 -1.57
N ASN A 76 -21.27 0.37 -0.67
CA ASN A 76 -22.70 0.72 -0.73
C ASN A 76 -22.91 2.24 -0.62
N TYR A 77 -22.08 2.92 0.18
CA TYR A 77 -22.17 4.37 0.30
C TYR A 77 -21.62 5.11 -0.93
N LEU A 78 -20.48 4.66 -1.47
CA LEU A 78 -19.77 5.38 -2.54
C LEU A 78 -20.44 5.23 -3.92
N GLU A 79 -21.15 4.14 -4.16
CA GLU A 79 -21.78 3.82 -5.45
C GLU A 79 -20.80 3.90 -6.64
N GLY A 80 -20.44 2.77 -7.25
CA GLY A 80 -19.59 2.73 -8.44
C GLY A 80 -18.08 2.64 -8.16
N ILE A 81 -17.67 1.81 -7.22
CA ILE A 81 -16.26 1.40 -7.10
C ILE A 81 -15.92 0.40 -8.21
N ASP A 82 -14.98 0.76 -9.08
CA ASP A 82 -14.49 -0.09 -10.17
C ASP A 82 -13.30 -0.95 -9.75
N ILE A 83 -12.44 -0.43 -8.85
CA ILE A 83 -11.17 -1.07 -8.48
C ILE A 83 -11.07 -1.23 -6.97
N ALA A 84 -10.86 -2.47 -6.50
CA ALA A 84 -10.37 -2.77 -5.17
C ALA A 84 -8.87 -3.03 -5.24
N HIS A 85 -8.06 -2.15 -4.64
CA HIS A 85 -6.61 -2.27 -4.62
C HIS A 85 -6.13 -2.69 -3.23
N ILE A 86 -5.66 -3.93 -3.15
CA ILE A 86 -5.09 -4.47 -1.91
C ILE A 86 -3.63 -4.05 -1.84
N ASP A 87 -3.32 -3.12 -0.96
CA ASP A 87 -1.95 -2.69 -0.67
C ASP A 87 -1.65 -2.81 0.82
N SER A 88 -0.46 -2.43 1.21
CA SER A 88 -0.03 -2.39 2.59
C SER A 88 1.10 -1.36 2.73
N VAL A 89 1.27 -0.79 3.89
CA VAL A 89 2.51 -0.10 4.23
C VAL A 89 3.66 -1.10 4.48
N GLY A 90 3.33 -2.39 4.56
CA GLY A 90 4.21 -3.55 4.48
C GLY A 90 4.03 -4.32 3.17
N ASP A 91 3.66 -5.61 3.24
CA ASP A 91 3.37 -6.44 2.06
C ASP A 91 2.08 -7.26 2.29
N PRO A 92 1.08 -7.18 1.40
CA PRO A 92 -0.20 -7.87 1.57
C PRO A 92 -0.08 -9.40 1.62
N THR A 93 0.95 -9.99 1.01
CA THR A 93 1.17 -11.45 1.04
C THR A 93 1.54 -11.97 2.43
N THR A 94 1.82 -11.08 3.38
CA THR A 94 1.99 -11.45 4.80
C THR A 94 0.66 -11.57 5.54
N TYR A 95 -0.46 -11.24 4.90
CA TYR A 95 -1.79 -11.36 5.48
C TYR A 95 -2.31 -12.79 5.35
N PRO A 96 -2.57 -13.52 6.46
CA PRO A 96 -2.94 -14.93 6.41
C PRO A 96 -4.22 -15.21 5.62
N ASP A 97 -5.20 -14.32 5.73
CA ASP A 97 -6.51 -14.47 5.09
C ASP A 97 -6.60 -13.77 3.72
N LEU A 98 -5.46 -13.60 3.01
CA LEU A 98 -5.43 -12.85 1.75
C LEU A 98 -6.36 -13.47 0.69
N ILE A 99 -6.27 -14.77 0.45
CA ILE A 99 -7.10 -15.47 -0.54
C ILE A 99 -8.59 -15.45 -0.14
N PRO A 100 -8.97 -15.77 1.10
CA PRO A 100 -10.33 -15.58 1.58
C PRO A 100 -10.84 -14.13 1.43
N LEU A 101 -10.01 -13.14 1.73
CA LEU A 101 -10.37 -11.72 1.57
C LEU A 101 -10.68 -11.37 0.10
N ILE A 102 -9.82 -11.77 -0.84
CA ILE A 102 -10.03 -11.56 -2.27
C ILE A 102 -11.35 -12.19 -2.72
N LYS A 103 -11.63 -13.42 -2.28
CA LYS A 103 -12.88 -14.13 -2.58
C LYS A 103 -14.13 -13.37 -2.08
N GLU A 104 -14.07 -12.82 -0.88
CA GLU A 104 -15.18 -12.00 -0.35
C GLU A 104 -15.34 -10.68 -1.12
N ILE A 105 -14.24 -10.01 -1.47
CA ILE A 105 -14.28 -8.79 -2.30
C ILE A 105 -14.88 -9.09 -3.69
N LYS A 106 -14.56 -10.24 -4.30
CA LYS A 106 -15.11 -10.62 -5.62
C LYS A 106 -16.62 -10.75 -5.61
N LYS A 107 -17.21 -11.22 -4.51
CA LYS A 107 -18.69 -11.29 -4.34
C LYS A 107 -19.36 -9.92 -4.39
N LEU A 108 -18.63 -8.82 -4.14
CA LEU A 108 -19.16 -7.46 -4.20
C LEU A 108 -19.26 -6.90 -5.62
N LYS A 109 -19.00 -7.73 -6.65
CA LYS A 109 -19.11 -7.40 -8.08
C LYS A 109 -18.24 -6.23 -8.51
N ILE A 110 -17.08 -6.04 -7.86
CA ILE A 110 -16.07 -5.05 -8.26
C ILE A 110 -15.43 -5.52 -9.58
N LYS A 111 -15.26 -4.59 -10.52
CA LYS A 111 -14.76 -4.87 -11.87
C LYS A 111 -13.32 -5.44 -11.81
N THR A 112 -12.43 -4.81 -11.03
CA THR A 112 -11.02 -5.19 -10.96
C THR A 112 -10.55 -5.30 -9.52
N ILE A 113 -9.98 -6.44 -9.16
CA ILE A 113 -9.26 -6.61 -7.91
C ILE A 113 -7.76 -6.63 -8.23
N SER A 114 -7.03 -5.68 -7.67
CA SER A 114 -5.59 -5.55 -7.88
C SER A 114 -4.82 -5.63 -6.57
N MET A 115 -3.56 -6.04 -6.65
CA MET A 115 -2.67 -6.13 -5.49
C MET A 115 -1.26 -5.64 -5.83
N VAL A 116 -0.51 -5.14 -4.83
CA VAL A 116 0.92 -4.86 -4.96
C VAL A 116 1.71 -5.70 -3.95
N THR A 117 2.84 -6.29 -4.39
CA THR A 117 3.71 -7.11 -3.53
C THR A 117 5.15 -7.09 -4.03
N ASN A 118 6.10 -7.46 -3.14
CA ASN A 118 7.48 -7.73 -3.52
C ASN A 118 7.67 -9.09 -4.24
N GLY A 119 6.64 -9.89 -4.35
CA GLY A 119 6.61 -11.10 -5.15
C GLY A 119 7.24 -12.35 -4.52
N ILE A 120 7.86 -12.28 -3.35
CA ILE A 120 8.55 -13.42 -2.72
C ILE A 120 7.59 -14.45 -2.11
N LEU A 121 6.52 -14.00 -1.44
CA LEU A 121 5.60 -14.87 -0.71
C LEU A 121 4.35 -15.27 -1.54
N LEU A 122 4.52 -15.47 -2.84
CA LEU A 122 3.45 -15.89 -3.73
C LEU A 122 3.37 -17.44 -3.80
N ASN A 123 2.94 -18.06 -2.71
CA ASN A 123 2.96 -19.53 -2.57
C ASN A 123 1.74 -20.24 -3.20
N ASN A 124 0.67 -19.51 -3.52
CA ASN A 124 -0.55 -20.08 -4.11
C ASN A 124 -1.14 -19.14 -5.18
N ILE A 125 -0.44 -19.01 -6.29
CA ILE A 125 -0.83 -18.14 -7.41
C ILE A 125 -2.15 -18.56 -8.03
N LYS A 126 -2.35 -19.88 -8.22
CA LYS A 126 -3.61 -20.45 -8.72
C LYS A 126 -4.78 -20.06 -7.81
N GLY A 127 -4.62 -20.21 -6.50
CA GLY A 127 -5.65 -19.84 -5.53
C GLY A 127 -5.98 -18.33 -5.53
N LEU A 128 -4.98 -17.45 -5.75
CA LEU A 128 -5.21 -16.00 -5.93
C LEU A 128 -6.08 -15.73 -7.16
N LYS A 129 -5.79 -16.38 -8.30
CA LYS A 129 -6.60 -16.25 -9.53
C LYS A 129 -8.01 -16.78 -9.34
N GLU A 130 -8.15 -17.97 -8.78
CA GLU A 130 -9.45 -18.60 -8.52
C GLU A 130 -10.31 -17.80 -7.52
N ALA A 131 -9.69 -17.11 -6.56
CA ALA A 131 -10.36 -16.19 -5.66
C ALA A 131 -10.87 -14.92 -6.35
N GLY A 132 -10.34 -14.60 -7.53
CA GLY A 132 -10.77 -13.46 -8.34
C GLY A 132 -9.80 -12.29 -8.40
N LEU A 133 -8.50 -12.49 -8.09
CA LEU A 133 -7.48 -11.49 -8.37
C LEU A 133 -7.36 -11.32 -9.89
N ASP A 134 -7.40 -10.07 -10.35
CA ASP A 134 -7.33 -9.75 -11.79
C ASP A 134 -5.94 -9.22 -12.17
N LYS A 135 -5.32 -8.39 -11.29
CA LYS A 135 -4.09 -7.66 -11.57
C LYS A 135 -3.12 -7.69 -10.39
N ILE A 136 -1.84 -7.80 -10.69
CA ILE A 136 -0.79 -7.75 -9.67
C ILE A 136 0.37 -6.84 -10.10
N ASN A 137 0.79 -5.97 -9.19
CA ASN A 137 1.96 -5.11 -9.33
C ASN A 137 3.11 -5.74 -8.55
N ILE A 138 4.19 -6.09 -9.22
CA ILE A 138 5.37 -6.70 -8.62
C ILE A 138 6.45 -5.63 -8.44
N SER A 139 6.79 -5.38 -7.20
CA SER A 139 7.92 -4.49 -6.85
C SER A 139 9.24 -5.23 -7.10
N ILE A 140 9.84 -5.04 -8.27
CA ILE A 140 11.15 -5.57 -8.66
C ILE A 140 12.00 -4.40 -9.17
N HIS A 141 13.26 -4.28 -8.73
CA HIS A 141 14.06 -3.07 -8.95
C HIS A 141 15.42 -3.36 -9.59
N THR A 142 15.78 -4.63 -9.76
CA THR A 142 17.01 -5.14 -10.39
C THR A 142 16.85 -6.62 -10.69
N LEU A 143 17.59 -7.12 -11.68
CA LEU A 143 17.78 -8.55 -11.94
C LEU A 143 19.06 -9.08 -11.27
N ASN A 144 19.91 -8.19 -10.76
CA ASN A 144 21.13 -8.57 -10.06
C ASN A 144 20.81 -9.05 -8.64
N LYS A 145 21.20 -10.28 -8.33
CA LYS A 145 20.92 -10.95 -7.04
C LYS A 145 21.47 -10.17 -5.83
N GLU A 146 22.73 -9.76 -5.90
CA GLU A 146 23.39 -9.07 -4.77
C GLU A 146 22.82 -7.64 -4.59
N LYS A 147 22.61 -6.92 -5.69
CA LYS A 147 21.94 -5.61 -5.64
C LYS A 147 20.50 -5.73 -5.12
N GLY A 148 19.79 -6.80 -5.48
CA GLY A 148 18.46 -7.11 -4.96
C GLY A 148 18.46 -7.26 -3.44
N LYS A 149 19.39 -8.02 -2.87
CA LYS A 149 19.55 -8.15 -1.41
C LYS A 149 19.76 -6.79 -0.72
N ILE A 150 20.58 -5.93 -1.31
CA ILE A 150 20.83 -4.56 -0.79
C ILE A 150 19.55 -3.73 -0.85
N LEU A 151 18.86 -3.70 -2.00
CA LEU A 151 17.65 -2.91 -2.21
C LEU A 151 16.50 -3.36 -1.29
N PHE A 152 16.27 -4.66 -1.17
CA PHE A 152 15.21 -5.20 -0.32
C PHE A 152 15.63 -5.35 1.15
N GLY A 153 16.91 -5.10 1.46
CA GLY A 153 17.45 -5.13 2.82
C GLY A 153 17.29 -6.50 3.48
N LYS A 154 17.52 -7.57 2.72
CA LYS A 154 17.37 -8.95 3.19
C LYS A 154 18.26 -9.92 2.41
N ASP A 155 19.17 -10.60 3.08
CA ASP A 155 20.11 -11.52 2.47
C ASP A 155 19.43 -12.72 1.77
N SER A 156 18.26 -13.12 2.27
CA SER A 156 17.44 -14.18 1.68
C SER A 156 16.53 -13.71 0.54
N TYR A 157 16.67 -12.46 0.05
CA TYR A 157 15.94 -12.03 -1.14
C TYR A 157 16.45 -12.78 -2.36
N ASP A 158 15.54 -13.35 -3.12
CA ASP A 158 15.82 -14.15 -4.30
C ASP A 158 15.04 -13.59 -5.49
N VAL A 159 15.76 -12.90 -6.39
CA VAL A 159 15.17 -12.31 -7.59
C VAL A 159 14.75 -13.39 -8.60
N GLU A 160 15.46 -14.53 -8.66
CA GLU A 160 15.11 -15.64 -9.55
C GLU A 160 13.75 -16.20 -9.15
N LYS A 161 13.51 -16.37 -7.85
CA LYS A 161 12.19 -16.76 -7.33
C LYS A 161 11.09 -15.77 -7.69
N VAL A 162 11.38 -14.48 -7.67
CA VAL A 162 10.40 -13.44 -8.11
C VAL A 162 10.10 -13.60 -9.60
N ILE A 163 11.11 -13.84 -10.44
CA ILE A 163 10.94 -14.05 -11.89
C ILE A 163 10.13 -15.33 -12.17
N GLU A 164 10.40 -16.43 -11.47
CA GLU A 164 9.58 -17.64 -11.55
C GLU A 164 8.11 -17.36 -11.19
N ASN A 165 7.88 -16.64 -10.12
CA ASN A 165 6.52 -16.26 -9.71
C ASN A 165 5.85 -15.36 -10.76
N ILE A 166 6.56 -14.41 -11.39
CA ILE A 166 6.04 -13.61 -12.50
C ILE A 166 5.60 -14.49 -13.67
N LYS A 167 6.43 -15.46 -14.08
CA LYS A 167 6.09 -16.42 -15.14
C LYS A 167 4.85 -17.25 -14.79
N GLU A 168 4.73 -17.71 -13.55
CA GLU A 168 3.57 -18.47 -13.08
C GLU A 168 2.29 -17.61 -13.00
N LEU A 169 2.41 -16.32 -12.61
CA LEU A 169 1.30 -15.37 -12.65
C LEU A 169 0.76 -15.19 -14.08
N LEU A 170 1.65 -14.99 -15.05
CA LEU A 170 1.29 -14.86 -16.47
C LEU A 170 0.64 -16.12 -17.02
N LYS A 171 1.18 -17.30 -16.69
CA LYS A 171 0.60 -18.61 -17.04
C LYS A 171 -0.83 -18.76 -16.50
N ASN A 172 -1.09 -18.24 -15.31
CA ASN A 172 -2.43 -18.21 -14.71
C ASN A 172 -3.30 -17.05 -15.22
N LYS A 173 -2.89 -16.35 -16.29
CA LYS A 173 -3.66 -15.25 -16.94
C LYS A 173 -3.99 -14.10 -15.98
N LEU A 174 -3.07 -13.76 -15.10
CA LEU A 174 -3.12 -12.53 -14.32
C LEU A 174 -2.48 -11.39 -15.11
N GLU A 175 -3.05 -10.20 -15.02
CA GLU A 175 -2.40 -8.99 -15.54
C GLU A 175 -1.25 -8.61 -14.61
N VAL A 176 -0.01 -8.72 -15.12
CA VAL A 176 1.21 -8.45 -14.34
C VAL A 176 1.81 -7.11 -14.75
N TRP A 177 2.17 -6.33 -13.75
CA TRP A 177 2.93 -5.09 -13.90
C TRP A 177 4.22 -5.17 -13.10
N LEU A 178 5.35 -4.95 -13.75
CA LEU A 178 6.60 -4.67 -13.06
C LEU A 178 6.59 -3.21 -12.62
N THR A 179 6.84 -2.95 -11.34
CA THR A 179 6.78 -1.59 -10.78
C THR A 179 8.08 -1.20 -10.11
N PRO A 180 9.19 -1.06 -10.90
CA PRO A 180 10.47 -0.66 -10.35
C PRO A 180 10.44 0.78 -9.87
N VAL A 181 11.18 1.04 -8.78
CA VAL A 181 11.52 2.39 -8.35
C VAL A 181 12.87 2.75 -8.98
N TYR A 182 12.88 3.79 -9.80
CA TYR A 182 14.10 4.35 -10.36
C TYR A 182 14.80 5.23 -9.31
N ILE A 183 16.05 4.91 -9.04
CA ILE A 183 16.92 5.59 -8.09
C ILE A 183 18.14 6.11 -8.87
N GLN A 184 18.15 7.40 -9.11
CA GLN A 184 19.17 8.07 -9.91
C GLN A 184 20.61 7.74 -9.43
N ASN A 185 21.52 7.46 -10.37
CA ASN A 185 22.90 7.06 -10.15
C ASN A 185 23.07 5.75 -9.35
N PHE A 186 22.03 4.91 -9.29
CA PHE A 186 22.09 3.65 -8.57
C PHE A 186 21.63 2.45 -9.42
N ASN A 187 20.45 2.50 -10.02
CA ASN A 187 19.86 1.36 -10.72
C ASN A 187 19.38 1.65 -12.16
N GLU A 188 20.01 2.58 -12.86
CA GLU A 188 19.64 2.94 -14.24
C GLU A 188 19.76 1.76 -15.20
N ALA A 189 20.89 1.05 -15.21
CA ALA A 189 21.08 -0.14 -16.03
C ALA A 189 20.07 -1.25 -15.67
N ASP A 190 19.80 -1.42 -14.38
CA ASP A 190 18.82 -2.40 -13.92
C ASP A 190 17.38 -2.09 -14.39
N ILE A 191 17.04 -0.79 -14.52
CA ILE A 191 15.74 -0.39 -15.11
C ILE A 191 15.68 -0.80 -16.59
N GLU A 192 16.75 -0.64 -17.34
CA GLU A 192 16.80 -1.07 -18.73
C GLU A 192 16.68 -2.58 -18.87
N ASP A 193 17.35 -3.36 -18.01
CA ASP A 193 17.20 -4.82 -17.94
C ASP A 193 15.74 -5.24 -17.65
N LEU A 194 15.07 -4.52 -16.75
CA LEU A 194 13.66 -4.77 -16.42
C LEU A 194 12.70 -4.41 -17.56
N ILE A 195 13.03 -3.39 -18.36
CA ILE A 195 12.27 -3.05 -19.58
C ILE A 195 12.38 -4.20 -20.59
N GLU A 196 13.58 -4.72 -20.83
CA GLU A 196 13.77 -5.86 -21.74
C GLU A 196 13.06 -7.12 -21.21
N LEU A 197 13.16 -7.43 -19.91
CA LEU A 197 12.43 -8.53 -19.30
C LEU A 197 10.92 -8.39 -19.50
N SER A 198 10.37 -7.17 -19.36
CA SER A 198 8.94 -6.93 -19.57
C SER A 198 8.48 -7.22 -21.00
N LYS A 199 9.34 -6.91 -21.99
CA LYS A 199 9.09 -7.23 -23.40
C LYS A 199 9.16 -8.73 -23.67
N GLU A 200 10.19 -9.41 -23.14
CA GLU A 200 10.34 -10.86 -23.24
C GLU A 200 9.14 -11.61 -22.68
N LEU A 201 8.72 -11.22 -21.47
CA LEU A 201 7.60 -11.86 -20.77
C LEU A 201 6.22 -11.35 -21.24
N LYS A 202 6.18 -10.34 -22.11
CA LYS A 202 4.95 -9.70 -22.59
C LYS A 202 4.05 -9.21 -21.42
N CYS A 203 4.67 -8.64 -20.39
CA CYS A 203 3.97 -8.05 -19.26
C CYS A 203 4.13 -6.53 -19.24
N ASN A 204 3.33 -5.85 -18.44
CA ASN A 204 3.38 -4.41 -18.33
C ASN A 204 4.54 -3.97 -17.41
N ILE A 205 5.02 -2.75 -17.61
CA ILE A 205 5.99 -2.10 -16.71
C ILE A 205 5.60 -0.64 -16.48
N GLY A 206 5.72 -0.17 -15.23
CA GLY A 206 5.48 1.21 -14.86
C GLY A 206 6.54 1.69 -13.88
N ILE A 207 7.41 2.59 -14.32
CA ILE A 207 8.55 3.05 -13.53
C ILE A 207 8.11 4.13 -12.56
N GLN A 208 8.50 3.98 -11.30
CA GLN A 208 8.18 4.91 -10.21
C GLN A 208 9.39 5.75 -9.85
N LYS A 209 9.16 7.04 -9.57
CA LYS A 209 10.19 7.93 -9.04
C LYS A 209 10.53 7.58 -7.60
N TYR A 210 11.81 7.54 -7.25
CA TYR A 210 12.23 7.51 -5.87
C TYR A 210 11.94 8.86 -5.19
N GLU A 211 11.26 8.81 -4.05
CA GLU A 211 10.88 10.00 -3.27
C GLU A 211 11.34 9.88 -1.82
N PHE A 212 11.77 11.02 -1.25
CA PHE A 212 12.11 11.11 0.16
C PHE A 212 10.86 11.29 1.01
N HIS A 213 10.67 10.40 1.96
CA HIS A 213 9.59 10.47 2.92
C HIS A 213 10.12 10.77 4.33
N LYS A 214 9.38 11.57 5.10
CA LYS A 214 9.79 12.03 6.43
C LYS A 214 10.24 10.89 7.34
N TYR A 215 9.53 9.78 7.33
CA TYR A 215 9.81 8.61 8.17
C TYR A 215 10.33 7.41 7.38
N GLY A 216 10.55 7.57 6.08
CA GLY A 216 11.07 6.54 5.20
C GLY A 216 12.58 6.30 5.42
N ARG A 217 13.05 5.16 4.91
CA ARG A 217 14.49 4.95 4.74
C ARG A 217 14.97 5.73 3.53
N LYS A 218 16.17 6.27 3.64
CA LYS A 218 16.80 7.06 2.58
C LYS A 218 18.10 6.41 2.14
N MET A 219 18.22 6.20 0.86
CA MET A 219 19.50 5.81 0.25
C MET A 219 20.45 7.01 0.21
N LYS A 220 21.75 6.72 0.11
CA LYS A 220 22.79 7.74 -0.03
C LYS A 220 22.80 8.30 -1.47
N THR A 221 21.72 8.94 -1.88
CA THR A 221 21.56 9.60 -3.17
C THR A 221 20.77 10.90 -3.00
N LYS A 222 20.77 11.75 -4.01
CA LYS A 222 19.92 12.95 -4.03
C LYS A 222 18.53 12.57 -4.52
N GLU A 223 17.51 13.24 -3.99
CA GLU A 223 16.17 13.15 -4.54
C GLU A 223 16.11 13.86 -5.88
N GLU A 224 15.72 13.13 -6.91
CA GLU A 224 15.55 13.67 -8.25
C GLU A 224 14.30 14.54 -8.35
N THR A 225 14.34 15.58 -9.21
CA THR A 225 13.14 16.37 -9.52
C THR A 225 12.18 15.58 -10.41
N TYR A 226 10.90 15.92 -10.41
CA TYR A 226 9.94 15.33 -11.36
C TYR A 226 10.31 15.66 -12.82
N TYR A 227 10.88 16.84 -13.08
CA TYR A 227 11.34 17.21 -14.41
C TYR A 227 12.43 16.27 -14.91
N SER A 228 13.49 16.07 -14.12
CA SER A 228 14.60 15.16 -14.46
C SER A 228 14.10 13.72 -14.62
N PHE A 229 13.25 13.24 -13.69
CA PHE A 229 12.65 11.93 -13.78
C PHE A 229 11.88 11.72 -15.10
N TYR A 230 10.94 12.63 -15.44
CA TYR A 230 10.15 12.47 -16.67
C TYR A 230 11.00 12.66 -17.92
N LYS A 231 12.07 13.47 -17.89
CA LYS A 231 13.03 13.54 -18.98
C LYS A 231 13.67 12.17 -19.23
N LYS A 232 14.14 11.50 -18.17
CA LYS A 232 14.73 10.16 -18.26
C LYS A 232 13.71 9.11 -18.72
N ILE A 233 12.49 9.17 -18.21
CA ILE A 233 11.40 8.29 -18.68
C ILE A 233 11.17 8.46 -20.18
N ASN A 234 11.09 9.69 -20.70
CA ASN A 234 10.89 9.95 -22.12
C ASN A 234 12.05 9.43 -22.99
N GLU A 235 13.30 9.51 -22.49
CA GLU A 235 14.47 8.93 -23.18
C GLU A 235 14.29 7.41 -23.34
N TRP A 236 13.89 6.71 -22.29
CA TRP A 236 13.63 5.27 -22.35
C TRP A 236 12.36 4.94 -23.18
N GLU A 237 11.27 5.70 -23.07
CA GLU A 237 10.09 5.52 -23.91
C GLU A 237 10.42 5.59 -25.39
N ASN A 238 11.26 6.56 -25.80
CA ASN A 238 11.72 6.69 -27.17
C ASN A 238 12.66 5.53 -27.60
N LYS A 239 13.62 5.15 -26.72
CA LYS A 239 14.57 4.06 -26.98
C LYS A 239 13.87 2.72 -27.16
N TYR A 240 12.88 2.42 -26.34
CA TYR A 240 12.24 1.10 -26.28
C TYR A 240 10.87 1.04 -27.00
N ASN A 241 10.36 2.18 -27.47
CA ASN A 241 9.02 2.34 -28.05
C ASN A 241 7.92 1.76 -27.13
N LEU A 242 7.98 2.09 -25.84
CA LEU A 242 7.06 1.63 -24.81
C LEU A 242 6.62 2.80 -23.92
N LYS A 243 5.38 2.76 -23.42
CA LYS A 243 4.92 3.67 -22.38
C LYS A 243 5.42 3.17 -21.01
N LEU A 244 6.23 3.98 -20.32
CA LEU A 244 6.90 3.63 -19.06
C LEU A 244 6.47 4.52 -17.88
N GLY A 245 6.14 5.78 -18.19
CA GLY A 245 5.68 6.77 -17.20
C GLY A 245 4.16 6.86 -17.16
N PHE A 246 3.58 6.56 -15.97
CA PHE A 246 2.14 6.64 -15.77
C PHE A 246 1.78 7.80 -14.85
N LYS A 247 0.80 8.59 -15.25
CA LYS A 247 0.22 9.71 -14.50
C LYS A 247 -1.17 9.32 -14.00
N ALA A 248 -1.68 10.06 -13.03
CA ALA A 248 -3.02 9.80 -12.48
C ALA A 248 -4.13 9.77 -13.55
N LYS A 249 -3.97 10.52 -14.65
CA LYS A 249 -4.90 10.51 -15.80
C LYS A 249 -4.88 9.21 -16.62
N ASP A 250 -3.80 8.43 -16.52
CA ASP A 250 -3.63 7.17 -17.24
C ASP A 250 -4.28 5.98 -16.51
N ILE A 251 -4.70 6.21 -15.26
CA ILE A 251 -5.47 5.25 -14.48
C ILE A 251 -6.95 5.55 -14.76
N GLU A 252 -7.65 4.62 -15.38
CA GLU A 252 -9.09 4.73 -15.69
C GLU A 252 -9.93 4.64 -14.41
N VAL A 253 -9.97 5.73 -13.66
CA VAL A 253 -10.81 5.87 -12.48
C VAL A 253 -11.84 6.95 -12.68
N LYS A 254 -13.10 6.64 -12.38
CA LYS A 254 -14.21 7.59 -12.45
C LYS A 254 -14.30 8.37 -11.13
N LYS A 255 -14.93 9.53 -11.17
CA LYS A 255 -15.31 10.23 -9.94
C LYS A 255 -16.46 9.49 -9.27
N THR A 256 -16.38 9.36 -7.95
CA THR A 256 -17.44 8.76 -7.12
C THR A 256 -17.96 9.76 -6.10
N LYS A 257 -19.04 9.37 -5.44
CA LYS A 257 -19.53 10.05 -4.24
C LYS A 257 -18.42 10.17 -3.19
N LYS A 258 -18.39 11.26 -2.46
CA LYS A 258 -17.39 11.52 -1.45
C LYS A 258 -17.83 10.97 -0.11
N LEU A 259 -16.96 10.20 0.56
CA LEU A 259 -17.22 9.86 1.97
C LEU A 259 -17.34 11.13 2.82
N PRO A 260 -18.36 11.23 3.70
CA PRO A 260 -18.57 12.42 4.48
C PRO A 260 -17.41 12.65 5.44
N GLN A 261 -16.92 13.87 5.44
CA GLN A 261 -15.98 14.33 6.44
C GLN A 261 -16.71 14.50 7.78
N LYS A 262 -16.24 13.84 8.83
CA LYS A 262 -16.88 13.85 10.14
C LYS A 262 -16.37 14.96 11.08
N PHE A 263 -15.30 15.63 10.69
CA PHE A 263 -14.66 16.65 11.50
C PHE A 263 -14.29 17.87 10.64
N LYS A 264 -14.09 19.02 11.29
CA LYS A 264 -13.54 20.23 10.71
C LYS A 264 -12.08 20.39 11.14
N LEU A 265 -11.26 21.06 10.33
CA LEU A 265 -9.90 21.43 10.71
C LEU A 265 -9.96 22.38 11.93
N ASN A 266 -9.07 22.16 12.90
CA ASN A 266 -9.02 22.86 14.17
C ASN A 266 -10.20 22.63 15.14
N GLU A 267 -11.12 21.74 14.81
CA GLU A 267 -12.19 21.33 15.72
C GLU A 267 -11.60 20.63 16.95
N LYS A 268 -12.02 21.02 18.15
CA LYS A 268 -11.69 20.34 19.41
C LYS A 268 -12.78 19.31 19.70
N ILE A 269 -12.38 18.07 19.85
CA ILE A 269 -13.30 16.96 20.07
C ILE A 269 -12.82 16.05 21.22
N ASN A 270 -13.75 15.34 21.83
CA ASN A 270 -13.44 14.23 22.72
C ASN A 270 -13.21 12.96 21.91
N ILE A 271 -12.10 12.29 22.18
CA ILE A 271 -11.66 11.08 21.48
C ILE A 271 -11.46 9.99 22.52
N GLU A 272 -12.12 8.86 22.34
CA GLU A 272 -11.90 7.67 23.17
C GLU A 272 -10.68 6.92 22.65
N ILE A 273 -9.72 6.63 23.52
CA ILE A 273 -8.47 5.94 23.15
C ILE A 273 -8.72 4.43 23.12
N LYS A 274 -8.38 3.81 21.99
CA LYS A 274 -8.61 2.38 21.76
C LYS A 274 -7.32 1.54 21.74
N ALA A 275 -6.19 2.10 21.25
CA ALA A 275 -4.93 1.37 21.17
C ALA A 275 -3.72 2.31 21.10
N LYS A 276 -2.54 1.74 21.30
CA LYS A 276 -1.27 2.42 20.98
C LYS A 276 -1.13 2.56 19.47
N GLY A 277 -0.65 3.72 19.00
CA GLY A 277 -0.49 4.01 17.57
C GLY A 277 0.70 3.30 16.91
N TRP A 278 0.88 3.52 15.63
CA TRP A 278 1.92 2.88 14.81
C TRP A 278 3.33 3.37 15.17
N MET A 279 3.47 4.66 15.47
CA MET A 279 4.73 5.28 15.91
C MET A 279 4.77 5.43 17.43
N PRO A 280 5.97 5.66 18.01
CA PRO A 280 6.10 6.05 19.41
C PRO A 280 5.26 7.30 19.72
N ASN A 281 4.77 7.40 20.96
CA ASN A 281 3.97 8.54 21.45
C ASN A 281 2.70 8.85 20.62
N GLN A 282 2.20 7.87 19.88
CA GLN A 282 0.92 7.97 19.20
C GLN A 282 -0.08 7.01 19.83
N MET A 283 -1.34 7.46 19.88
CA MET A 283 -2.48 6.60 20.21
C MET A 283 -3.43 6.55 19.02
N ILE A 284 -4.20 5.47 18.92
CA ILE A 284 -5.38 5.36 18.08
C ILE A 284 -6.58 5.61 18.97
N GLY A 285 -7.40 6.55 18.57
CA GLY A 285 -8.69 6.78 19.21
C GLY A 285 -9.83 6.75 18.21
N THR A 286 -11.05 6.83 18.73
CA THR A 286 -12.28 6.85 17.93
C THR A 286 -13.21 7.96 18.36
N ALA A 287 -13.85 8.58 17.37
CA ALA A 287 -14.97 9.49 17.52
C ALA A 287 -15.81 9.51 16.24
N ARG A 288 -17.14 9.65 16.36
CA ARG A 288 -18.07 9.75 15.22
C ARG A 288 -17.87 8.66 14.16
N ASN A 289 -17.62 7.41 14.60
CA ASN A 289 -17.36 6.25 13.74
C ASN A 289 -16.16 6.47 12.78
N ARG A 290 -15.09 7.10 13.26
CA ARG A 290 -13.81 7.29 12.55
C ARG A 290 -12.64 7.02 13.50
N ALA A 291 -11.63 6.34 13.00
CA ALA A 291 -10.36 6.21 13.71
C ALA A 291 -9.53 7.49 13.54
N ILE A 292 -8.80 7.85 14.57
CA ILE A 292 -8.01 9.09 14.65
C ILE A 292 -6.63 8.75 15.21
N THR A 293 -5.57 9.16 14.52
CA THR A 293 -4.22 9.13 15.07
C THR A 293 -4.05 10.33 16.01
N ILE A 294 -3.77 10.10 17.29
CA ILE A 294 -3.52 11.15 18.27
C ILE A 294 -2.01 11.25 18.49
N LEU A 295 -1.43 12.41 18.23
CA LEU A 295 -0.01 12.68 18.40
C LEU A 295 0.31 13.09 19.84
N ASP A 296 1.54 12.81 20.26
CA ASP A 296 2.10 13.22 21.58
C ASP A 296 1.18 12.85 22.75
N CYS A 297 0.57 11.66 22.67
CA CYS A 297 -0.40 11.16 23.63
C CYS A 297 0.08 9.84 24.24
N ASN A 298 0.07 9.78 25.57
CA ASN A 298 0.40 8.59 26.38
C ASN A 298 -0.71 8.23 27.36
N LYS A 299 -1.93 8.72 27.14
CA LYS A 299 -3.09 8.40 28.00
C LYS A 299 -3.43 6.92 27.91
N PRO A 300 -3.99 6.32 28.98
CA PRO A 300 -4.40 4.91 28.99
C PRO A 300 -5.43 4.58 27.91
N VAL A 301 -5.44 3.34 27.47
CA VAL A 301 -6.53 2.77 26.65
C VAL A 301 -7.83 2.84 27.45
N ASN A 302 -8.95 3.04 26.78
CA ASN A 302 -10.30 3.26 27.33
C ASN A 302 -10.47 4.59 28.10
N SER A 303 -9.48 5.49 28.06
CA SER A 303 -9.66 6.86 28.54
C SER A 303 -10.10 7.79 27.41
N THR A 304 -10.62 8.96 27.78
CA THR A 304 -11.01 10.02 26.83
C THR A 304 -9.99 11.16 26.88
N VAL A 305 -9.65 11.66 25.72
CA VAL A 305 -8.81 12.87 25.59
C VAL A 305 -9.52 13.90 24.73
N LYS A 306 -9.42 15.17 25.13
CA LYS A 306 -9.83 16.31 24.31
C LYS A 306 -8.66 16.75 23.46
N ALA A 307 -8.79 16.66 22.12
CA ALA A 307 -7.72 16.99 21.20
C ALA A 307 -8.27 17.78 19.99
N LYS A 308 -7.38 18.49 19.31
CA LYS A 308 -7.71 19.31 18.14
C LYS A 308 -7.37 18.56 16.85
N ILE A 309 -8.30 18.49 15.92
CA ILE A 309 -8.07 17.92 14.58
C ILE A 309 -7.11 18.82 13.80
N ILE A 310 -5.95 18.28 13.41
CA ILE A 310 -4.91 18.99 12.67
C ILE A 310 -4.74 18.48 11.22
N GLN A 311 -5.36 17.34 10.89
CA GLN A 311 -5.41 16.80 9.52
C GLN A 311 -6.71 16.04 9.30
N MET A 312 -7.29 16.16 8.07
CA MET A 312 -8.53 15.47 7.68
C MET A 312 -8.60 15.14 6.18
N LYS A 313 -7.51 15.32 5.46
CA LYS A 313 -7.45 15.06 4.00
C LYS A 313 -7.72 13.58 3.72
N ASN A 314 -8.58 13.30 2.71
CA ASN A 314 -8.97 11.94 2.29
C ASN A 314 -9.57 11.08 3.43
N ASN A 315 -10.29 11.70 4.36
CA ASN A 315 -10.78 11.05 5.59
C ASN A 315 -9.68 10.40 6.46
N ILE A 316 -8.43 10.83 6.35
CA ILE A 316 -7.35 10.45 7.27
C ILE A 316 -7.29 11.52 8.35
N TYR A 317 -7.49 11.12 9.61
CA TYR A 317 -7.61 12.06 10.72
C TYR A 317 -6.42 11.98 11.66
N VAL A 318 -5.86 13.14 11.94
CA VAL A 318 -4.79 13.32 12.93
C VAL A 318 -5.22 14.41 13.90
N ALA A 319 -5.03 14.15 15.19
CA ALA A 319 -5.31 15.10 16.27
C ALA A 319 -4.09 15.32 17.17
N LYS A 320 -4.07 16.46 17.85
CA LYS A 320 -3.07 16.81 18.86
C LYS A 320 -3.69 17.61 20.02
#